data_292fc433294812b26b678064bf54e88f
#
_entry.id   292fc433294812b26b678064bf54e88f
#
_cell.length_a   1.000
_cell.length_b   1.000
_cell.length_c   1.000
_cell.angle_alpha   90.00
_cell.angle_beta   90.00
_cell.angle_gamma   90.00
#
_symmetry.space_group_name_H-M   'P 1'
#
loop_
_entity.id
_entity.type
_entity.pdbx_description
1 polymer ?
#
loop_
_entity_poly.entity_id
_entity_poly.type
_entity_poly.pdbx_seq_one_letter_code
_entity_poly.pdbx_strand_id
1 'polypeptide(L)'
;MANPVLLNNVDHADLRVVLDRGAAYGDAVNQTIVFATEFEELQREYAILFRRDPAGAYRATVLLGFDADENLYLDGTHWDARYIPALMSRGPFSIGVPPEGVAGEPMIHIDPSHPRVRQGGEGAAIFLDHGGNAPLLDQVAAALQRVYVGSQAAPAMFAAFEEYGLIQPVELRIETEDGRRFTVPDGYTIAQDRLAALDGAALAALHRDDFLRPAIWAASSLANITALVARKRRRDG
;
A
#
# COMPACT_ATOMS: atom_id res chain seq x y z
N MET A 1 -7.75 15.85 -13.86
CA MET A 1 -7.86 15.79 -12.39
C MET A 1 -8.91 14.74 -12.05
N ALA A 2 -8.65 13.87 -11.08
CA ALA A 2 -9.64 12.90 -10.61
C ALA A 2 -10.87 13.64 -10.09
N ASN A 3 -12.07 13.22 -10.49
CA ASN A 3 -13.32 13.79 -10.02
C ASN A 3 -14.20 12.66 -9.43
N PRO A 4 -13.86 12.19 -8.21
CA PRO A 4 -14.59 11.10 -7.60
C PRO A 4 -16.02 11.52 -7.26
N VAL A 5 -16.98 10.66 -7.62
CA VAL A 5 -18.40 10.81 -7.30
C VAL A 5 -18.82 9.71 -6.33
N LEU A 6 -19.88 9.97 -5.56
CA LEU A 6 -20.44 8.96 -4.65
C LEU A 6 -20.92 7.75 -5.46
N LEU A 7 -20.41 6.57 -5.11
CA LEU A 7 -20.81 5.32 -5.77
C LEU A 7 -22.25 4.93 -5.33
N ASN A 8 -23.10 4.65 -6.30
CA ASN A 8 -24.45 4.13 -6.06
C ASN A 8 -24.87 3.15 -7.18
N ASN A 9 -25.82 2.30 -6.91
CA ASN A 9 -26.28 1.26 -7.83
C ASN A 9 -27.36 1.69 -8.82
N VAL A 10 -27.73 2.95 -8.84
CA VAL A 10 -28.66 3.52 -9.83
C VAL A 10 -27.90 4.13 -11.00
N ASP A 11 -27.03 5.09 -10.69
CA ASP A 11 -26.27 5.84 -11.71
C ASP A 11 -25.08 5.04 -12.26
N HIS A 12 -24.58 4.04 -11.49
CA HIS A 12 -23.36 3.30 -11.80
C HIS A 12 -23.60 1.79 -12.04
N ALA A 13 -24.87 1.38 -12.23
CA ALA A 13 -25.24 -0.03 -12.42
C ALA A 13 -24.48 -0.69 -13.58
N ASP A 14 -24.30 0.04 -14.69
CA ASP A 14 -23.68 -0.47 -15.91
C ASP A 14 -22.17 -0.28 -15.96
N LEU A 15 -21.56 0.34 -14.94
CA LEU A 15 -20.13 0.50 -14.92
C LEU A 15 -19.41 -0.84 -14.74
N ARG A 16 -18.31 -0.99 -15.47
CA ARG A 16 -17.39 -2.13 -15.40
C ARG A 16 -15.99 -1.63 -15.11
N VAL A 17 -15.19 -2.44 -14.47
CA VAL A 17 -13.80 -2.10 -14.16
C VAL A 17 -12.87 -3.16 -14.76
N VAL A 18 -11.93 -2.69 -15.60
CA VAL A 18 -10.86 -3.53 -16.14
C VAL A 18 -9.91 -3.91 -15.01
N LEU A 19 -9.63 -5.21 -14.87
CA LEU A 19 -8.77 -5.74 -13.79
C LEU A 19 -7.30 -5.83 -14.20
N ASP A 20 -6.99 -5.65 -15.47
CA ASP A 20 -5.61 -5.66 -15.98
C ASP A 20 -4.75 -4.63 -15.24
N ARG A 21 -3.48 -4.97 -15.07
CA ARG A 21 -2.46 -4.11 -14.45
C ARG A 21 -1.54 -3.53 -15.53
N GLY A 22 -0.91 -2.40 -15.22
CA GLY A 22 0.08 -1.83 -16.14
C GLY A 22 0.22 -0.32 -16.05
N ALA A 23 1.19 0.21 -16.80
CA ALA A 23 1.51 1.65 -16.84
C ALA A 23 0.31 2.50 -17.25
N ALA A 24 -0.52 2.03 -18.20
CA ALA A 24 -1.72 2.74 -18.65
C ALA A 24 -2.76 2.98 -17.53
N TYR A 25 -2.65 2.24 -16.45
CA TYR A 25 -3.54 2.32 -15.30
C TYR A 25 -2.89 2.94 -14.06
N GLY A 26 -1.64 3.43 -14.19
CA GLY A 26 -0.90 4.04 -13.09
C GLY A 26 -0.21 3.04 -12.16
N ASP A 27 -0.06 1.77 -12.58
CA ASP A 27 0.60 0.75 -11.74
C ASP A 27 2.14 0.76 -11.89
N ALA A 28 2.70 1.45 -12.89
CA ALA A 28 4.15 1.56 -13.08
C ALA A 28 4.73 2.63 -12.15
N VAL A 29 4.87 2.29 -10.89
CA VAL A 29 5.45 3.15 -9.84
C VAL A 29 6.45 2.34 -9.02
N ASN A 30 7.55 2.95 -8.59
CA ASN A 30 8.61 2.25 -7.86
C ASN A 30 8.32 2.06 -6.35
N GLN A 31 7.30 2.70 -5.83
CA GLN A 31 6.87 2.56 -4.45
C GLN A 31 5.41 2.96 -4.27
N THR A 32 4.78 2.47 -3.21
CA THR A 32 3.43 2.90 -2.82
C THR A 32 3.32 2.99 -1.30
N ILE A 33 2.45 3.88 -0.81
CA ILE A 33 2.12 3.97 0.62
C ILE A 33 1.36 2.72 1.03
N VAL A 34 1.67 2.25 2.23
CA VAL A 34 1.03 1.09 2.87
C VAL A 34 0.72 1.39 4.34
N PHE A 35 -0.11 0.57 4.95
CA PHE A 35 -0.57 0.76 6.32
C PHE A 35 -0.30 -0.48 7.18
N ALA A 36 -0.21 -0.31 8.50
CA ALA A 36 0.04 -1.39 9.45
C ALA A 36 -0.95 -2.55 9.33
N THR A 37 -2.19 -2.25 8.91
CA THR A 37 -3.26 -3.23 8.64
C THR A 37 -2.95 -4.26 7.55
N GLU A 38 -1.90 -4.01 6.76
CA GLU A 38 -1.47 -4.91 5.67
C GLU A 38 -0.03 -5.42 5.82
N PHE A 39 0.71 -5.01 6.88
CA PHE A 39 2.12 -5.38 7.05
C PHE A 39 2.34 -6.90 7.14
N GLU A 40 1.39 -7.64 7.72
CA GLU A 40 1.47 -9.10 7.81
C GLU A 40 1.58 -9.77 6.45
N GLU A 41 0.78 -9.33 5.47
CA GLU A 41 0.84 -9.85 4.12
C GLU A 41 2.05 -9.31 3.36
N LEU A 42 2.30 -8.01 3.49
CA LEU A 42 3.37 -7.33 2.76
C LEU A 42 4.76 -7.85 3.13
N GLN A 43 5.03 -8.11 4.41
CA GLN A 43 6.35 -8.52 4.90
C GLN A 43 6.83 -9.85 4.29
N ARG A 44 5.94 -10.61 3.65
CA ARG A 44 6.26 -11.90 3.02
C ARG A 44 6.96 -11.72 1.67
N GLU A 45 6.74 -10.60 0.97
CA GLU A 45 7.20 -10.41 -0.40
C GLU A 45 7.76 -9.00 -0.68
N TYR A 46 7.47 -8.00 0.15
CA TYR A 46 7.86 -6.61 -0.07
C TYR A 46 8.78 -6.11 1.03
N ALA A 47 9.69 -5.21 0.69
CA ALA A 47 10.45 -4.45 1.67
C ALA A 47 9.64 -3.24 2.13
N ILE A 48 9.31 -3.18 3.42
CA ILE A 48 8.61 -2.07 4.05
C ILE A 48 9.66 -1.07 4.55
N LEU A 49 9.57 0.14 4.08
CA LEU A 49 10.39 1.28 4.52
C LEU A 49 9.50 2.38 5.08
N PHE A 50 10.06 3.22 5.93
CA PHE A 50 9.40 4.44 6.35
C PHE A 50 10.00 5.63 5.61
N ARG A 51 9.20 6.64 5.37
CA ARG A 51 9.60 7.90 4.76
C ARG A 51 8.99 9.05 5.51
N ARG A 52 9.65 10.21 5.49
CA ARG A 52 9.02 11.44 5.97
C ARG A 52 8.30 12.13 4.82
N ASP A 53 7.07 12.57 5.08
CA ASP A 53 6.34 13.43 4.16
C ASP A 53 6.86 14.89 4.27
N PRO A 54 6.40 15.82 3.41
CA PRO A 54 6.82 17.22 3.46
C PRO A 54 6.51 17.93 4.79
N ALA A 55 5.55 17.44 5.57
CA ALA A 55 5.25 17.94 6.91
C ALA A 55 6.14 17.31 8.00
N GLY A 56 7.01 16.36 7.63
CA GLY A 56 7.91 15.66 8.52
C GLY A 56 7.31 14.42 9.21
N ALA A 57 6.06 14.09 8.95
CA ALA A 57 5.40 12.92 9.50
C ALA A 57 5.86 11.62 8.79
N TYR A 58 6.01 10.54 9.55
CA TYR A 58 6.36 9.25 8.97
C TYR A 58 5.18 8.62 8.24
N ARG A 59 5.50 7.97 7.11
CA ARG A 59 4.61 7.12 6.34
C ARG A 59 5.32 5.82 5.99
N ALA A 60 4.61 4.72 6.03
CA ALA A 60 5.16 3.45 5.54
C ALA A 60 4.96 3.35 4.03
N THR A 61 5.96 2.81 3.35
CA THR A 61 5.95 2.52 1.91
C THR A 61 6.52 1.14 1.65
N VAL A 62 6.15 0.53 0.54
CA VAL A 62 6.85 -0.64 0.00
C VAL A 62 7.55 -0.29 -1.29
N LEU A 63 8.73 -0.88 -1.50
CA LEU A 63 9.45 -0.77 -2.75
C LEU A 63 8.85 -1.73 -3.78
N LEU A 64 8.59 -1.20 -4.98
CA LEU A 64 8.09 -1.94 -6.13
C LEU A 64 9.13 -1.99 -7.27
N GLY A 65 10.06 -1.04 -7.29
CA GLY A 65 11.13 -0.92 -8.27
C GLY A 65 12.21 0.04 -7.81
N PHE A 66 13.21 0.25 -8.64
CA PHE A 66 14.34 1.16 -8.37
C PHE A 66 14.30 2.41 -9.23
N ASP A 67 13.78 2.33 -10.44
CA ASP A 67 13.59 3.46 -11.35
C ASP A 67 12.18 4.07 -11.16
N ALA A 68 12.01 5.36 -11.46
CA ALA A 68 10.80 6.13 -11.12
C ALA A 68 9.49 5.49 -11.65
N ASP A 69 9.50 5.05 -12.91
CA ASP A 69 8.32 4.49 -13.58
C ASP A 69 8.38 2.96 -13.68
N GLU A 70 8.99 2.33 -12.70
CA GLU A 70 9.21 0.90 -12.67
C GLU A 70 8.39 0.22 -11.57
N ASN A 71 7.75 -0.88 -11.93
CA ASN A 71 7.19 -1.82 -10.98
C ASN A 71 7.61 -3.23 -11.37
N LEU A 72 8.49 -3.83 -10.59
CA LEU A 72 9.08 -5.14 -10.84
C LEU A 72 8.15 -6.32 -10.51
N TYR A 73 6.97 -6.03 -9.97
CA TYR A 73 5.90 -6.99 -9.75
C TYR A 73 4.88 -7.02 -10.90
N LEU A 74 5.04 -6.16 -11.93
CA LEU A 74 4.22 -6.24 -13.13
C LEU A 74 4.80 -7.26 -14.11
N ASP A 75 3.99 -8.23 -14.50
CA ASP A 75 4.28 -9.20 -15.57
C ASP A 75 3.12 -9.18 -16.58
N GLY A 76 3.35 -8.55 -17.73
CA GLY A 76 2.28 -8.26 -18.68
C GLY A 76 1.16 -7.45 -18.06
N THR A 77 -0.04 -8.03 -18.01
CA THR A 77 -1.24 -7.44 -17.40
C THR A 77 -1.51 -7.94 -15.97
N HIS A 78 -0.56 -8.64 -15.37
CA HIS A 78 -0.71 -9.26 -14.06
C HIS A 78 0.23 -8.63 -13.02
N TRP A 79 -0.15 -8.79 -11.76
CA TRP A 79 0.69 -8.47 -10.62
C TRP A 79 1.26 -9.77 -10.04
N ASP A 80 2.57 -9.98 -10.18
CA ASP A 80 3.29 -11.18 -9.77
C ASP A 80 3.66 -11.12 -8.27
N ALA A 81 2.65 -11.17 -7.42
CA ALA A 81 2.76 -11.37 -5.98
C ALA A 81 1.44 -11.88 -5.40
N ARG A 82 1.49 -12.47 -4.21
CA ARG A 82 0.29 -13.00 -3.53
C ARG A 82 -0.63 -11.90 -3.02
N TYR A 83 -0.05 -10.76 -2.65
CA TYR A 83 -0.77 -9.62 -2.11
C TYR A 83 -0.49 -8.37 -2.93
N ILE A 84 -1.53 -7.65 -3.29
CA ILE A 84 -1.42 -6.34 -3.95
C ILE A 84 -1.68 -5.28 -2.89
N PRO A 85 -0.77 -4.31 -2.66
CA PRO A 85 -0.98 -3.23 -1.69
C PRO A 85 -2.34 -2.56 -1.84
N ALA A 86 -3.03 -2.29 -0.73
CA ALA A 86 -4.42 -1.85 -0.73
C ALA A 86 -4.65 -0.59 -1.58
N LEU A 87 -3.72 0.38 -1.57
CA LEU A 87 -3.80 1.56 -2.43
C LEU A 87 -3.67 1.25 -3.92
N MET A 88 -2.96 0.17 -4.29
CA MET A 88 -2.87 -0.27 -5.69
C MET A 88 -4.08 -1.11 -6.09
N SER A 89 -4.62 -1.92 -5.15
CA SER A 89 -5.76 -2.79 -5.43
C SER A 89 -7.09 -2.06 -5.52
N ARG A 90 -7.25 -0.90 -4.86
CA ARG A 90 -8.50 -0.11 -4.87
C ARG A 90 -8.90 0.39 -6.26
N GLY A 91 -7.97 0.46 -7.23
CA GLY A 91 -8.26 0.95 -8.58
C GLY A 91 -8.89 2.35 -8.62
N PRO A 92 -10.00 2.54 -9.34
CA PRO A 92 -10.68 3.83 -9.49
C PRO A 92 -11.45 4.29 -8.25
N PHE A 93 -11.46 3.48 -7.19
CA PHE A 93 -12.28 3.76 -6.01
C PHE A 93 -11.50 4.53 -4.94
N SER A 94 -12.23 5.29 -4.14
CA SER A 94 -11.70 6.01 -2.98
C SER A 94 -12.72 6.00 -1.85
N ILE A 95 -12.25 6.30 -0.63
CA ILE A 95 -13.12 6.45 0.52
C ILE A 95 -13.31 7.95 0.80
N GLY A 96 -14.55 8.39 0.79
CA GLY A 96 -14.93 9.72 1.25
C GLY A 96 -15.24 9.67 2.72
N VAL A 97 -14.55 10.49 3.50
CA VAL A 97 -14.76 10.63 4.95
C VAL A 97 -15.52 11.91 5.20
N PRO A 98 -16.59 11.91 6.04
CA PRO A 98 -17.26 13.13 6.42
C PRO A 98 -16.27 14.15 7.02
N PRO A 99 -16.50 15.46 6.82
CA PRO A 99 -15.71 16.48 7.47
C PRO A 99 -15.71 16.32 8.99
N GLU A 100 -14.65 16.77 9.65
CA GLU A 100 -14.53 16.72 11.09
C GLU A 100 -15.73 17.41 11.77
N GLY A 101 -16.35 16.73 12.75
CA GLY A 101 -17.55 17.22 13.44
C GLY A 101 -18.88 16.96 12.71
N VAL A 102 -18.86 16.41 11.50
CA VAL A 102 -20.08 16.02 10.78
C VAL A 102 -20.33 14.52 10.99
N ALA A 103 -21.51 14.17 11.54
CA ALA A 103 -21.91 12.79 11.69
C ALA A 103 -22.16 12.16 10.31
N GLY A 104 -21.56 11.00 10.07
CA GLY A 104 -21.73 10.22 8.83
C GLY A 104 -20.76 9.06 8.80
N GLU A 105 -21.06 8.08 7.99
CA GLU A 105 -20.19 6.94 7.75
C GLU A 105 -19.30 7.18 6.52
N PRO A 106 -18.08 6.61 6.48
CA PRO A 106 -17.25 6.65 5.29
C PRO A 106 -17.96 6.00 4.10
N MET A 107 -17.93 6.64 2.94
CA MET A 107 -18.63 6.18 1.75
C MET A 107 -17.67 5.93 0.59
N ILE A 108 -17.97 4.94 -0.25
CA ILE A 108 -17.16 4.62 -1.42
C ILE A 108 -17.49 5.60 -2.54
N HIS A 109 -16.46 6.17 -3.12
CA HIS A 109 -16.52 7.01 -4.33
C HIS A 109 -15.81 6.30 -5.48
N ILE A 110 -16.20 6.59 -6.69
CA ILE A 110 -15.56 6.14 -7.92
C ILE A 110 -15.15 7.36 -8.75
N ASP A 111 -13.99 7.27 -9.41
CA ASP A 111 -13.61 8.22 -10.46
C ASP A 111 -14.04 7.66 -11.83
N PRO A 112 -15.15 8.17 -12.43
CA PRO A 112 -15.64 7.67 -13.71
C PRO A 112 -14.68 7.94 -14.88
N SER A 113 -13.75 8.89 -14.71
CA SER A 113 -12.75 9.24 -15.73
C SER A 113 -11.51 8.35 -15.71
N HIS A 114 -11.39 7.47 -14.71
CA HIS A 114 -10.24 6.61 -14.58
C HIS A 114 -10.14 5.63 -15.75
N PRO A 115 -8.92 5.38 -16.30
CA PRO A 115 -8.74 4.53 -17.49
C PRO A 115 -9.17 3.06 -17.33
N ARG A 116 -9.44 2.60 -16.11
CA ARG A 116 -10.03 1.27 -15.85
C ARG A 116 -11.55 1.24 -15.96
N VAL A 117 -12.23 2.38 -15.91
CA VAL A 117 -13.71 2.43 -15.92
C VAL A 117 -14.23 2.34 -17.33
N ARG A 118 -15.25 1.52 -17.54
CA ARG A 118 -15.97 1.33 -18.81
C ARG A 118 -17.46 1.48 -18.57
N GLN A 119 -18.15 2.02 -19.56
CA GLN A 119 -19.62 2.07 -19.61
C GLN A 119 -20.10 0.81 -20.31
N GLY A 120 -20.49 -0.21 -19.56
CA GLY A 120 -20.84 -1.53 -20.12
C GLY A 120 -19.64 -2.28 -20.73
N GLY A 121 -19.90 -3.38 -21.43
CA GLY A 121 -18.91 -4.14 -22.18
C GLY A 121 -17.95 -4.95 -21.28
N GLU A 122 -16.65 -4.88 -21.60
CA GLU A 122 -15.62 -5.65 -20.91
C GLU A 122 -15.28 -5.11 -19.53
N GLY A 123 -14.94 -6.03 -18.61
CA GLY A 123 -14.54 -5.73 -17.24
C GLY A 123 -15.45 -6.37 -16.20
N ALA A 124 -15.02 -6.33 -14.96
CA ALA A 124 -15.79 -6.85 -13.83
C ALA A 124 -16.93 -5.89 -13.45
N ALA A 125 -18.09 -6.46 -13.16
CA ALA A 125 -19.24 -5.72 -12.65
C ALA A 125 -18.94 -5.14 -11.26
N ILE A 126 -19.47 -3.96 -10.99
CA ILE A 126 -19.43 -3.33 -9.66
C ILE A 126 -20.66 -3.76 -8.85
N PHE A 127 -21.79 -3.86 -9.51
CA PHE A 127 -23.07 -4.28 -8.92
C PHE A 127 -23.62 -5.51 -9.64
N LEU A 128 -24.43 -6.27 -8.91
CA LEU A 128 -25.22 -7.39 -9.46
C LEU A 128 -26.47 -6.86 -10.17
N ASP A 129 -27.02 -7.64 -11.10
CA ASP A 129 -28.19 -7.25 -11.91
C ASP A 129 -29.44 -6.88 -11.09
N HIS A 130 -29.56 -7.42 -9.89
CA HIS A 130 -30.69 -7.16 -8.98
C HIS A 130 -30.34 -6.17 -7.86
N GLY A 131 -29.26 -5.40 -8.01
CA GLY A 131 -28.69 -4.59 -6.95
C GLY A 131 -27.83 -5.43 -5.99
N GLY A 132 -27.14 -4.78 -5.09
CA GLY A 132 -26.14 -5.42 -4.22
C GLY A 132 -24.76 -5.44 -4.85
N ASN A 133 -23.75 -5.66 -4.02
CA ASN A 133 -22.37 -5.62 -4.42
C ASN A 133 -22.00 -6.84 -5.25
N ALA A 134 -21.27 -6.63 -6.35
CA ALA A 134 -20.54 -7.70 -7.00
C ALA A 134 -19.24 -8.02 -6.24
N PRO A 135 -18.64 -9.21 -6.43
CA PRO A 135 -17.41 -9.60 -5.70
C PRO A 135 -16.25 -8.60 -5.80
N LEU A 136 -16.13 -7.87 -6.91
CA LEU A 136 -15.15 -6.80 -7.05
C LEU A 136 -15.37 -5.69 -6.01
N LEU A 137 -16.63 -5.25 -5.81
CA LEU A 137 -16.91 -4.17 -4.88
C LEU A 137 -16.65 -4.59 -3.43
N ASP A 138 -16.90 -5.84 -3.08
CA ASP A 138 -16.56 -6.37 -1.74
C ASP A 138 -15.04 -6.40 -1.51
N GLN A 139 -14.26 -6.78 -2.51
CA GLN A 139 -12.79 -6.73 -2.45
C GLN A 139 -12.28 -5.30 -2.30
N VAL A 140 -12.83 -4.37 -3.07
CA VAL A 140 -12.51 -2.95 -2.99
C VAL A 140 -12.87 -2.36 -1.63
N ALA A 141 -14.07 -2.68 -1.12
CA ALA A 141 -14.50 -2.24 0.21
C ALA A 141 -13.53 -2.72 1.31
N ALA A 142 -13.10 -3.98 1.24
CA ALA A 142 -12.10 -4.51 2.17
C ALA A 142 -10.74 -3.80 2.06
N ALA A 143 -10.28 -3.48 0.84
CA ALA A 143 -9.04 -2.73 0.63
C ALA A 143 -9.14 -1.29 1.18
N LEU A 144 -10.24 -0.60 0.88
CA LEU A 144 -10.50 0.76 1.38
C LEU A 144 -10.63 0.80 2.90
N GLN A 145 -11.24 -0.23 3.51
CA GLN A 145 -11.33 -0.36 4.97
C GLN A 145 -9.94 -0.50 5.59
N ARG A 146 -9.04 -1.30 5.01
CA ARG A 146 -7.65 -1.40 5.47
C ARG A 146 -6.93 -0.06 5.41
N VAL A 147 -7.09 0.67 4.30
CA VAL A 147 -6.53 2.03 4.13
C VAL A 147 -7.08 2.97 5.19
N TYR A 148 -8.38 3.00 5.39
CA TYR A 148 -9.04 3.89 6.34
C TYR A 148 -8.56 3.64 7.78
N VAL A 149 -8.71 2.41 8.27
CA VAL A 149 -8.30 2.03 9.62
C VAL A 149 -6.81 2.24 9.83
N GLY A 150 -5.99 1.82 8.84
CA GLY A 150 -4.55 1.97 8.92
C GLY A 150 -4.08 3.43 8.92
N SER A 151 -4.76 4.30 8.16
CA SER A 151 -4.45 5.72 8.15
C SER A 151 -4.74 6.41 9.49
N GLN A 152 -5.80 5.99 10.18
CA GLN A 152 -6.13 6.50 11.51
C GLN A 152 -5.14 6.03 12.58
N ALA A 153 -4.65 4.80 12.49
CA ALA A 153 -3.71 4.22 13.45
C ALA A 153 -2.25 4.71 13.24
N ALA A 154 -1.89 5.12 12.02
CA ALA A 154 -0.51 5.42 11.64
C ALA A 154 0.17 6.49 12.54
N PRO A 155 -0.46 7.64 12.87
CA PRO A 155 0.18 8.65 13.71
C PRO A 155 0.57 8.11 15.10
N ALA A 156 -0.34 7.38 15.75
CA ALA A 156 -0.09 6.81 17.08
C ALA A 156 0.99 5.72 17.02
N MET A 157 0.98 4.88 15.99
CA MET A 157 2.01 3.85 15.79
C MET A 157 3.39 4.46 15.63
N PHE A 158 3.54 5.49 14.76
CA PHE A 158 4.85 6.11 14.56
C PHE A 158 5.31 6.89 15.79
N ALA A 159 4.41 7.54 16.51
CA ALA A 159 4.73 8.19 17.79
C ALA A 159 5.28 7.17 18.82
N ALA A 160 4.66 6.01 18.94
CA ALA A 160 5.16 4.93 19.78
C ALA A 160 6.54 4.42 19.31
N PHE A 161 6.75 4.27 18.01
CA PHE A 161 8.06 3.85 17.49
C PHE A 161 9.15 4.89 17.77
N GLU A 162 8.84 6.19 17.71
CA GLU A 162 9.77 7.26 18.09
C GLU A 162 10.04 7.28 19.61
N GLU A 163 9.02 7.14 20.44
CA GLU A 163 9.14 7.08 21.89
C GLU A 163 10.11 6.00 22.36
N TYR A 164 10.04 4.80 21.77
CA TYR A 164 10.94 3.70 22.11
C TYR A 164 12.24 3.69 21.29
N GLY A 165 12.50 4.71 20.48
CA GLY A 165 13.71 4.83 19.65
C GLY A 165 13.86 3.72 18.63
N LEU A 166 12.74 3.20 18.10
CA LEU A 166 12.72 2.08 17.16
C LEU A 166 12.97 2.49 15.72
N ILE A 167 12.91 3.78 15.38
CA ILE A 167 13.12 4.25 14.01
C ILE A 167 14.59 4.63 13.82
N GLN A 168 15.19 4.05 12.79
CA GLN A 168 16.55 4.40 12.38
C GLN A 168 16.62 4.72 10.88
N PRO A 169 17.51 5.62 10.44
CA PRO A 169 17.74 5.85 9.01
C PRO A 169 18.34 4.61 8.36
N VAL A 170 17.98 4.38 7.11
CA VAL A 170 18.57 3.35 6.26
C VAL A 170 18.79 3.91 4.86
N GLU A 171 19.99 3.74 4.34
CA GLU A 171 20.31 4.00 2.94
C GLU A 171 20.54 2.67 2.24
N LEU A 172 19.72 2.36 1.26
CA LEU A 172 19.90 1.16 0.47
C LEU A 172 20.76 1.48 -0.75
N ARG A 173 21.93 0.89 -0.80
CA ARG A 173 22.82 0.95 -1.96
C ARG A 173 22.86 -0.43 -2.60
N ILE A 174 22.38 -0.52 -3.82
CA ILE A 174 22.25 -1.76 -4.56
C ILE A 174 23.17 -1.65 -5.77
N GLU A 175 24.06 -2.61 -5.92
CA GLU A 175 24.89 -2.76 -7.11
C GLU A 175 24.48 -4.06 -7.82
N THR A 176 24.11 -3.93 -9.10
CA THR A 176 23.76 -5.07 -9.93
C THR A 176 25.03 -5.63 -10.60
N GLU A 177 24.98 -6.87 -11.06
CA GLU A 177 26.15 -7.55 -11.66
C GLU A 177 26.67 -6.86 -12.93
N ASP A 178 25.81 -6.13 -13.64
CA ASP A 178 26.16 -5.30 -14.79
C ASP A 178 26.78 -3.93 -14.38
N GLY A 179 27.03 -3.73 -13.07
CA GLY A 179 27.69 -2.53 -12.54
C GLY A 179 26.79 -1.32 -12.35
N ARG A 180 25.46 -1.44 -12.58
CA ARG A 180 24.53 -0.35 -12.27
C ARG A 180 24.36 -0.22 -10.75
N ARG A 181 24.25 1.03 -10.31
CA ARG A 181 24.06 1.39 -8.90
C ARG A 181 22.73 2.08 -8.71
N PHE A 182 21.95 1.57 -7.78
CA PHE A 182 20.71 2.19 -7.33
C PHE A 182 20.85 2.62 -5.88
N THR A 183 20.36 3.80 -5.58
CA THR A 183 20.31 4.30 -4.21
C THR A 183 18.87 4.64 -3.88
N VAL A 184 18.38 4.11 -2.77
CA VAL A 184 17.09 4.51 -2.19
C VAL A 184 17.40 5.43 -1.01
N PRO A 185 17.41 6.75 -1.23
CA PRO A 185 17.75 7.72 -0.20
C PRO A 185 16.59 7.93 0.78
N ASP A 186 16.86 8.60 1.89
CA ASP A 186 15.86 9.11 2.84
C ASP A 186 14.91 8.03 3.38
N GLY A 187 15.38 6.79 3.46
CA GLY A 187 14.65 5.68 4.03
C GLY A 187 14.84 5.60 5.55
N TYR A 188 13.83 5.08 6.22
CA TYR A 188 13.91 4.68 7.62
C TYR A 188 13.34 3.26 7.76
N THR A 189 13.76 2.58 8.83
CA THR A 189 13.30 1.23 9.15
C THR A 189 13.26 1.03 10.66
N ILE A 190 12.82 -0.12 11.12
CA ILE A 190 12.91 -0.51 12.53
C ILE A 190 14.35 -0.89 12.89
N ALA A 191 14.87 -0.30 13.95
CA ALA A 191 16.14 -0.63 14.57
C ALA A 191 16.02 -1.98 15.29
N GLN A 192 16.46 -3.07 14.65
CA GLN A 192 16.29 -4.44 15.15
C GLN A 192 16.95 -4.64 16.52
N ASP A 193 18.15 -4.07 16.72
CA ASP A 193 18.87 -4.14 18.00
C ASP A 193 18.09 -3.44 19.13
N ARG A 194 17.46 -2.30 18.83
CA ARG A 194 16.62 -1.59 19.78
C ARG A 194 15.35 -2.37 20.10
N LEU A 195 14.70 -2.94 19.08
CA LEU A 195 13.52 -3.77 19.24
C LEU A 195 13.83 -5.01 20.12
N ALA A 196 14.98 -5.64 19.89
CA ALA A 196 15.43 -6.79 20.67
C ALA A 196 15.82 -6.44 22.13
N ALA A 197 16.22 -5.18 22.38
CA ALA A 197 16.63 -4.70 23.70
C ALA A 197 15.48 -4.06 24.51
N LEU A 198 14.24 -4.07 24.01
CA LEU A 198 13.09 -3.55 24.74
C LEU A 198 12.86 -4.35 26.04
N ASP A 199 12.57 -3.65 27.11
CA ASP A 199 12.16 -4.27 28.37
C ASP A 199 10.71 -4.80 28.32
N GLY A 200 10.31 -5.53 29.34
CA GLY A 200 8.97 -6.13 29.42
C GLY A 200 7.84 -5.08 29.45
N ALA A 201 8.09 -3.88 30.00
CA ALA A 201 7.09 -2.81 30.07
C ALA A 201 6.82 -2.20 28.69
N ALA A 202 7.88 -1.90 27.95
CA ALA A 202 7.81 -1.40 26.58
C ALA A 202 7.15 -2.42 25.63
N LEU A 203 7.53 -3.70 25.74
CA LEU A 203 6.91 -4.80 24.97
C LEU A 203 5.41 -4.92 25.26
N ALA A 204 5.02 -4.84 26.55
CA ALA A 204 3.62 -4.90 26.96
C ALA A 204 2.81 -3.69 26.45
N ALA A 205 3.39 -2.49 26.42
CA ALA A 205 2.76 -1.30 25.89
C ALA A 205 2.53 -1.42 24.37
N LEU A 206 3.58 -1.72 23.60
CA LEU A 206 3.47 -1.91 22.16
C LEU A 206 2.50 -3.04 21.79
N HIS A 207 2.45 -4.12 22.59
CA HIS A 207 1.51 -5.21 22.36
C HIS A 207 0.07 -4.80 22.63
N ARG A 208 -0.19 -4.05 23.70
CA ARG A 208 -1.54 -3.58 24.05
C ARG A 208 -2.14 -2.70 22.97
N ASP A 209 -1.30 -1.88 22.33
CA ASP A 209 -1.72 -0.92 21.31
C ASP A 209 -1.65 -1.51 19.89
N ASP A 210 -1.39 -2.83 19.75
CA ASP A 210 -1.21 -3.57 18.50
C ASP A 210 -0.06 -3.08 17.61
N PHE A 211 0.96 -2.40 18.16
CA PHE A 211 2.10 -1.87 17.39
C PHE A 211 3.33 -2.79 17.41
N LEU A 212 3.39 -3.77 18.31
CA LEU A 212 4.54 -4.70 18.36
C LEU A 212 4.66 -5.54 17.09
N ARG A 213 3.55 -6.12 16.60
CA ARG A 213 3.55 -6.93 15.38
C ARG A 213 3.98 -6.14 14.15
N PRO A 214 3.41 -4.95 13.88
CA PRO A 214 3.89 -4.08 12.80
C PRO A 214 5.39 -3.75 12.86
N ALA A 215 5.96 -3.53 14.05
CA ALA A 215 7.40 -3.31 14.21
C ALA A 215 8.21 -4.55 13.77
N ILE A 216 7.80 -5.74 14.21
CA ILE A 216 8.46 -7.01 13.84
C ILE A 216 8.35 -7.25 12.33
N TRP A 217 7.16 -7.07 11.74
CA TRP A 217 6.94 -7.28 10.32
C TRP A 217 7.75 -6.29 9.46
N ALA A 218 7.78 -5.01 9.84
CA ALA A 218 8.59 -4.03 9.13
C ALA A 218 10.09 -4.39 9.20
N ALA A 219 10.59 -4.77 10.38
CA ALA A 219 11.98 -5.18 10.57
C ALA A 219 12.35 -6.40 9.70
N SER A 220 11.50 -7.45 9.70
CA SER A 220 11.75 -8.69 8.95
C SER A 220 11.65 -8.50 7.43
N SER A 221 10.82 -7.56 6.99
CA SER A 221 10.53 -7.32 5.58
C SER A 221 11.73 -6.89 4.74
N LEU A 222 12.77 -6.31 5.36
CA LEU A 222 13.94 -5.81 4.64
C LEU A 222 14.70 -6.90 3.89
N ALA A 223 14.60 -8.16 4.32
CA ALA A 223 15.18 -9.30 3.61
C ALA A 223 14.65 -9.41 2.16
N ASN A 224 13.45 -8.92 1.88
CA ASN A 224 12.82 -8.95 0.55
C ASN A 224 13.51 -8.03 -0.48
N ILE A 225 14.40 -7.13 -0.06
CA ILE A 225 15.22 -6.33 -0.99
C ILE A 225 16.03 -7.25 -1.90
N THR A 226 16.55 -8.35 -1.40
CA THR A 226 17.28 -9.33 -2.21
C THR A 226 16.41 -9.93 -3.31
N ALA A 227 15.15 -10.25 -3.01
CA ALA A 227 14.19 -10.74 -4.00
C ALA A 227 13.85 -9.67 -5.04
N LEU A 228 13.71 -8.40 -4.62
CA LEU A 228 13.47 -7.29 -5.53
C LEU A 228 14.65 -7.06 -6.50
N VAL A 229 15.88 -7.16 -6.00
CA VAL A 229 17.10 -7.11 -6.85
C VAL A 229 17.11 -8.26 -7.85
N ALA A 230 16.73 -9.47 -7.44
CA ALA A 230 16.63 -10.60 -8.35
C ALA A 230 15.55 -10.40 -9.44
N ARG A 231 14.43 -9.74 -9.13
CA ARG A 231 13.43 -9.34 -10.12
C ARG A 231 14.01 -8.33 -11.12
N LYS A 232 14.76 -7.33 -10.64
CA LYS A 232 15.42 -6.33 -11.50
C LYS A 232 16.36 -7.00 -12.49
N ARG A 233 17.23 -7.91 -12.01
CA ARG A 233 18.15 -8.66 -12.87
C ARG A 233 17.44 -9.43 -13.97
N ARG A 234 16.33 -10.13 -13.64
CA ARG A 234 15.54 -10.88 -14.64
C ARG A 234 14.88 -9.99 -15.68
N ARG A 235 14.54 -8.77 -15.33
CA ARG A 235 13.91 -7.82 -16.26
C ARG A 235 14.90 -7.20 -17.23
N ASP A 236 16.13 -6.98 -16.77
CA ASP A 236 17.15 -6.24 -17.51
C ASP A 236 18.07 -7.16 -18.36
N GLY A 237 18.07 -8.47 -18.09
CA GLY A 237 18.83 -9.49 -18.82
C GLY A 237 17.99 -10.18 -19.86
#